data_69cf91a3126934b1bebb36c7f782ee11
#
_entry.id   69cf91a3126934b1bebb36c7f782ee11
#
_cell.length_a   1.000
_cell.length_b   1.000
_cell.length_c   1.000
_cell.angle_alpha   90.00
_cell.angle_beta   90.00
_cell.angle_gamma   90.00
#
_symmetry.space_group_name_H-M   'P 1'
#
loop_
_entity.id
_entity.type
_entity.pdbx_description
1 polymer ?
#
loop_
_entity_poly.entity_id
_entity_poly.type
_entity_poly.pdbx_seq_one_letter_code
_entity_poly.pdbx_strand_id
1 'polypeptide(L)'
;DYPPGNYADTDELVEIAKESAKLGGFYHTHVRYRLGDKYLDPFREAIEIGQRTGIPIHLTHMFRRTTNPGGISNIFDLVENARDTGMDITFDCFPYKYGGTRILIVFPDWAHEGGPEQLIKILSSKDGRTRLKNEIVPRSMGWDEMWLTYFKQPHNKIYEGKSIAFVSEMRKQHPVDALCDLLLDEDLRVSYFADAIDARTLPDLIAHPLYMVGSDALLIGDFPPPMGYGCFPVILSEIVREEKKLSLPEAIRKMTSYPAQRIGIKDRGLIKDNFKADIVIFDPKTVKANATRQNPREL
;
A
#
# COMPACT_ATOMS: atom_id res chain seq x y z
N ASP A 1 6.13 -8.69 -3.62
CA ASP A 1 5.70 -9.25 -2.33
C ASP A 1 4.53 -10.24 -2.47
N TYR A 2 3.99 -10.42 -3.67
CA TYR A 2 2.86 -11.33 -3.94
C TYR A 2 3.31 -12.54 -4.77
N PRO A 3 2.73 -13.76 -4.53
CA PRO A 3 2.93 -14.90 -5.39
C PRO A 3 2.44 -14.62 -6.84
N PRO A 4 3.18 -15.05 -7.88
CA PRO A 4 4.44 -15.77 -7.83
C PRO A 4 5.69 -14.87 -7.73
N GLY A 5 5.59 -13.56 -7.87
CA GLY A 5 6.71 -12.62 -7.95
C GLY A 5 7.61 -12.60 -6.70
N ASN A 6 7.06 -12.97 -5.52
CA ASN A 6 7.84 -13.06 -4.29
C ASN A 6 8.83 -14.23 -4.26
N TYR A 7 8.76 -15.18 -5.20
CA TYR A 7 9.71 -16.29 -5.32
C TYR A 7 10.92 -15.95 -6.20
N ALA A 8 10.86 -14.86 -6.98
CA ALA A 8 12.01 -14.38 -7.74
C ALA A 8 13.17 -14.01 -6.81
N ASP A 9 14.39 -14.32 -7.19
CA ASP A 9 15.57 -13.78 -6.53
C ASP A 9 15.92 -12.37 -7.04
N THR A 10 16.87 -11.71 -6.40
CA THR A 10 17.30 -10.36 -6.78
C THR A 10 17.96 -10.34 -8.16
N ASP A 11 18.67 -11.41 -8.54
CA ASP A 11 19.33 -11.51 -9.84
C ASP A 11 18.32 -11.59 -10.99
N GLU A 12 17.24 -12.33 -10.83
CA GLU A 12 16.12 -12.38 -11.79
C GLU A 12 15.49 -10.97 -11.95
N LEU A 13 15.22 -10.26 -10.85
CA LEU A 13 14.69 -8.91 -10.91
C LEU A 13 15.64 -7.92 -11.58
N VAL A 14 16.95 -8.07 -11.37
CA VAL A 14 17.98 -7.25 -12.05
C VAL A 14 17.97 -7.50 -13.54
N GLU A 15 17.90 -8.76 -14.00
CA GLU A 15 17.86 -9.04 -15.43
C GLU A 15 16.60 -8.47 -16.10
N ILE A 16 15.44 -8.59 -15.49
CA ILE A 16 14.19 -7.97 -15.98
C ILE A 16 14.32 -6.44 -16.02
N ALA A 17 14.85 -5.83 -14.94
CA ALA A 17 15.00 -4.39 -14.85
C ALA A 17 15.98 -3.81 -15.88
N LYS A 18 17.05 -4.56 -16.25
CA LYS A 18 17.96 -4.16 -17.35
C LYS A 18 17.23 -4.00 -18.67
N GLU A 19 16.30 -4.91 -19.01
CA GLU A 19 15.53 -4.80 -20.24
C GLU A 19 14.63 -3.57 -20.25
N SER A 20 13.98 -3.26 -19.12
CA SER A 20 13.19 -2.06 -18.96
C SER A 20 14.04 -0.78 -19.06
N ALA A 21 15.24 -0.77 -18.46
CA ALA A 21 16.16 0.35 -18.50
C ALA A 21 16.58 0.74 -19.94
N LYS A 22 16.81 -0.24 -20.81
CA LYS A 22 17.14 -0.01 -22.24
C LYS A 22 16.06 0.78 -22.99
N LEU A 23 14.82 0.70 -22.53
CA LEU A 23 13.66 1.37 -23.13
C LEU A 23 13.31 2.69 -22.41
N GLY A 24 14.14 3.14 -21.46
CA GLY A 24 13.89 4.36 -20.69
C GLY A 24 12.78 4.20 -19.64
N GLY A 25 12.51 2.98 -19.20
CA GLY A 25 11.59 2.68 -18.12
C GLY A 25 12.14 3.06 -16.74
N PHE A 26 11.32 2.89 -15.70
CA PHE A 26 11.73 2.98 -14.31
C PHE A 26 11.19 1.81 -13.52
N TYR A 27 11.88 1.44 -12.44
CA TYR A 27 11.46 0.35 -11.55
C TYR A 27 10.55 0.90 -10.46
N HIS A 28 9.24 0.68 -10.62
CA HIS A 28 8.21 1.05 -9.67
C HIS A 28 7.86 -0.19 -8.83
N THR A 29 8.16 -0.17 -7.55
CA THR A 29 8.11 -1.38 -6.73
C THR A 29 7.37 -1.21 -5.42
N HIS A 30 6.41 -2.11 -5.17
CA HIS A 30 6.04 -2.53 -3.83
C HIS A 30 7.19 -3.37 -3.29
N VAL A 31 7.97 -2.83 -2.36
CA VAL A 31 9.16 -3.52 -1.85
C VAL A 31 8.80 -4.86 -1.18
N ARG A 32 9.69 -5.83 -1.23
CA ARG A 32 9.43 -7.19 -0.74
C ARG A 32 9.54 -7.29 0.77
N TYR A 33 8.57 -6.75 1.50
CA TYR A 33 8.55 -6.67 2.96
C TYR A 33 8.76 -8.01 3.70
N ARG A 34 8.74 -9.13 3.01
CA ARG A 34 9.01 -10.47 3.57
C ARG A 34 10.47 -10.88 3.52
N LEU A 35 11.34 -10.09 2.93
CA LEU A 35 12.77 -10.37 2.90
C LEU A 35 13.39 -10.11 4.27
N GLY A 36 13.38 -11.13 5.09
CA GLY A 36 14.05 -11.18 6.38
C GLY A 36 13.42 -10.32 7.49
N ASP A 37 13.94 -10.47 8.69
CA ASP A 37 13.56 -9.74 9.90
C ASP A 37 14.07 -8.29 9.91
N LYS A 38 14.91 -7.95 8.96
CA LYS A 38 15.52 -6.63 8.85
C LYS A 38 14.64 -5.74 8.01
N TYR A 39 13.87 -4.88 8.64
CA TYR A 39 12.90 -3.99 8.00
C TYR A 39 13.47 -3.06 6.91
N LEU A 40 14.78 -2.90 6.83
CA LEU A 40 15.46 -2.10 5.80
C LEU A 40 15.87 -2.92 4.57
N ASP A 41 15.94 -4.24 4.67
CA ASP A 41 16.41 -5.09 3.56
C ASP A 41 15.57 -4.97 2.29
N PRO A 42 14.23 -4.85 2.34
CA PRO A 42 13.43 -4.61 1.15
C PRO A 42 13.78 -3.33 0.39
N PHE A 43 14.15 -2.27 1.11
CA PHE A 43 14.58 -1.01 0.52
C PHE A 43 16.01 -1.10 -0.04
N ARG A 44 16.91 -1.81 0.65
CA ARG A 44 18.26 -2.10 0.16
C ARG A 44 18.23 -2.89 -1.14
N GLU A 45 17.38 -3.90 -1.24
CA GLU A 45 17.20 -4.67 -2.47
C GLU A 45 16.76 -3.79 -3.64
N ALA A 46 15.74 -2.94 -3.45
CA ALA A 46 15.28 -2.04 -4.50
C ALA A 46 16.40 -1.08 -4.96
N ILE A 47 17.20 -0.56 -4.01
CA ILE A 47 18.35 0.28 -4.29
C ILE A 47 19.45 -0.51 -5.03
N GLU A 48 19.72 -1.75 -4.61
CA GLU A 48 20.68 -2.64 -5.29
C GLU A 48 20.29 -2.87 -6.75
N ILE A 49 18.99 -3.16 -7.02
CA ILE A 49 18.50 -3.31 -8.39
C ILE A 49 18.79 -2.05 -9.20
N GLY A 50 18.54 -0.86 -8.65
CA GLY A 50 18.86 0.41 -9.29
C GLY A 50 20.37 0.58 -9.57
N GLN A 51 21.22 0.26 -8.59
CA GLN A 51 22.67 0.34 -8.72
C GLN A 51 23.22 -0.57 -9.82
N ARG A 52 22.71 -1.81 -9.89
CA ARG A 52 23.18 -2.83 -10.84
C ARG A 52 22.67 -2.61 -12.27
N THR A 53 21.61 -1.85 -12.46
CA THR A 53 20.94 -1.68 -13.76
C THR A 53 20.99 -0.26 -14.30
N GLY A 54 21.23 0.75 -13.44
CA GLY A 54 21.10 2.16 -13.79
C GLY A 54 19.65 2.62 -13.99
N ILE A 55 18.64 1.77 -13.72
CA ILE A 55 17.22 2.12 -13.87
C ILE A 55 16.80 3.09 -12.76
N PRO A 56 16.03 4.14 -13.07
CA PRO A 56 15.41 4.98 -12.05
C PRO A 56 14.50 4.17 -11.13
N ILE A 57 14.50 4.47 -9.83
CA ILE A 57 13.72 3.74 -8.82
C ILE A 57 12.57 4.60 -8.30
N HIS A 58 11.39 3.98 -8.15
CA HIS A 58 10.27 4.56 -7.41
C HIS A 58 9.74 3.56 -6.38
N LEU A 59 9.88 3.91 -5.10
CA LEU A 59 9.42 3.07 -3.99
C LEU A 59 7.94 3.38 -3.72
N THR A 60 7.07 2.44 -4.05
CA THR A 60 5.61 2.59 -3.87
C THR A 60 5.25 2.49 -2.39
N HIS A 61 4.33 3.35 -1.95
CA HIS A 61 3.79 3.42 -0.59
C HIS A 61 4.86 3.13 0.49
N MET A 62 5.98 3.85 0.39
CA MET A 62 7.07 3.77 1.37
C MET A 62 6.57 4.24 2.74
N PHE A 63 6.63 3.39 3.73
CA PHE A 63 6.22 3.72 5.09
C PHE A 63 6.99 2.92 6.13
N ARG A 64 6.95 3.39 7.36
CA ARG A 64 7.39 2.66 8.54
C ARG A 64 6.19 1.95 9.19
N ARG A 65 6.33 0.67 9.50
CA ARG A 65 5.33 -0.07 10.28
C ARG A 65 5.49 0.22 11.77
N THR A 66 4.39 0.17 12.51
CA THR A 66 4.40 0.31 13.97
C THR A 66 5.32 -0.71 14.66
N THR A 67 5.46 -1.90 14.08
CA THR A 67 6.29 -3.00 14.58
C THR A 67 7.76 -2.92 14.17
N ASN A 68 8.15 -2.01 13.28
CA ASN A 68 9.55 -1.88 12.88
C ASN A 68 10.40 -1.23 13.97
N PRO A 69 11.60 -1.74 14.26
CA PRO A 69 12.55 -1.08 15.15
C PRO A 69 13.08 0.21 14.51
N GLY A 70 13.54 1.16 15.32
CA GLY A 70 14.12 2.40 14.84
C GLY A 70 13.12 3.44 14.32
N GLY A 71 13.63 4.52 13.75
CA GLY A 71 12.87 5.65 13.22
C GLY A 71 12.69 5.60 11.71
N ILE A 72 11.83 6.48 11.18
CA ILE A 72 11.68 6.69 9.72
C ILE A 72 12.99 7.24 9.10
N SER A 73 13.82 7.93 9.89
CA SER A 73 15.13 8.43 9.48
C SER A 73 16.02 7.35 8.88
N ASN A 74 15.99 6.13 9.42
CA ASN A 74 16.78 5.03 8.87
C ASN A 74 16.42 4.68 7.41
N ILE A 75 15.15 4.86 7.03
CA ILE A 75 14.69 4.67 5.64
C ILE A 75 15.12 5.88 4.81
N PHE A 76 14.98 7.09 5.36
CA PHE A 76 15.42 8.32 4.68
C PHE A 76 16.92 8.29 4.40
N ASP A 77 17.74 7.89 5.37
CA ASP A 77 19.19 7.77 5.20
C ASP A 77 19.55 6.85 4.01
N LEU A 78 18.84 5.73 3.84
CA LEU A 78 19.06 4.83 2.69
C LEU A 78 18.73 5.51 1.36
N VAL A 79 17.58 6.19 1.28
CA VAL A 79 17.12 6.83 0.06
C VAL A 79 17.98 8.05 -0.29
N GLU A 80 18.34 8.86 0.71
CA GLU A 80 19.19 10.04 0.52
C GLU A 80 20.61 9.64 0.12
N ASN A 81 21.20 8.64 0.78
CA ASN A 81 22.51 8.11 0.39
C ASN A 81 22.51 7.57 -1.04
N ALA A 82 21.44 6.85 -1.46
CA ALA A 82 21.31 6.38 -2.83
C ALA A 82 21.25 7.56 -3.83
N ARG A 83 20.51 8.60 -3.51
CA ARG A 83 20.43 9.82 -4.31
C ARG A 83 21.78 10.55 -4.40
N ASP A 84 22.51 10.66 -3.30
CA ASP A 84 23.81 11.35 -3.24
C ASP A 84 24.86 10.64 -4.11
N THR A 85 24.71 9.33 -4.35
CA THR A 85 25.53 8.59 -5.34
C THR A 85 25.12 8.82 -6.79
N GLY A 86 24.10 9.68 -7.04
CA GLY A 86 23.61 10.00 -8.38
C GLY A 86 22.44 9.14 -8.86
N MET A 87 21.85 8.31 -8.00
CA MET A 87 20.68 7.51 -8.37
C MET A 87 19.44 8.38 -8.47
N ASP A 88 18.66 8.18 -9.54
CA ASP A 88 17.32 8.76 -9.68
C ASP A 88 16.31 7.92 -8.88
N ILE A 89 16.09 8.30 -7.62
CA ILE A 89 15.20 7.62 -6.68
C ILE A 89 14.13 8.58 -6.14
N THR A 90 12.89 8.10 -6.09
CA THR A 90 11.73 8.79 -5.53
C THR A 90 10.82 7.79 -4.82
N PHE A 91 9.83 8.29 -4.10
CA PHE A 91 8.85 7.43 -3.44
C PHE A 91 7.49 8.10 -3.31
N ASP A 92 6.47 7.29 -3.10
CA ASP A 92 5.12 7.77 -2.75
C ASP A 92 4.63 7.14 -1.43
N CYS A 93 3.56 7.71 -0.91
CA CYS A 93 2.72 7.12 0.11
C CYS A 93 1.37 7.84 0.16
N PHE A 94 0.40 7.24 0.83
CA PHE A 94 -0.89 7.86 1.16
C PHE A 94 -0.89 8.39 2.61
N PRO A 95 -1.67 9.44 2.91
CA PRO A 95 -1.66 10.09 4.23
C PRO A 95 -2.59 9.38 5.24
N TYR A 96 -2.53 8.05 5.31
CA TYR A 96 -3.37 7.25 6.19
C TYR A 96 -2.54 6.19 6.94
N LYS A 97 -2.94 5.89 8.17
CA LYS A 97 -2.28 4.86 9.01
C LYS A 97 -2.62 3.42 8.61
N TYR A 98 -3.55 3.22 7.71
CA TYR A 98 -4.00 1.91 7.24
C TYR A 98 -3.75 1.73 5.76
N GLY A 99 -3.40 0.50 5.38
CA GLY A 99 -3.28 0.06 4.01
C GLY A 99 -4.19 -1.12 3.71
N GLY A 100 -4.57 -1.30 2.46
CA GLY A 100 -5.50 -2.35 2.03
C GLY A 100 -4.95 -3.22 0.91
N THR A 101 -5.30 -4.51 0.94
CA THR A 101 -4.93 -5.46 -0.11
C THR A 101 -5.79 -6.73 -0.04
N ARG A 102 -5.44 -7.76 -0.80
CA ARG A 102 -6.03 -9.10 -0.68
C ARG A 102 -5.65 -9.73 0.65
N ILE A 103 -6.64 -10.31 1.35
CA ILE A 103 -6.41 -10.89 2.67
C ILE A 103 -5.50 -12.13 2.66
N LEU A 104 -5.29 -12.73 1.49
CA LEU A 104 -4.37 -13.85 1.32
C LEU A 104 -2.94 -13.55 1.80
N ILE A 105 -2.55 -12.27 1.85
CA ILE A 105 -1.22 -11.87 2.34
C ILE A 105 -0.97 -12.20 3.82
N VAL A 106 -2.00 -12.47 4.60
CA VAL A 106 -1.85 -12.87 6.02
C VAL A 106 -1.51 -14.35 6.18
N PHE A 107 -1.66 -15.13 5.11
CA PHE A 107 -1.34 -16.56 5.14
C PHE A 107 0.16 -16.79 4.99
N PRO A 108 0.73 -17.79 5.68
CA PRO A 108 2.14 -18.14 5.57
C PRO A 108 2.48 -18.67 4.18
N ASP A 109 3.75 -18.56 3.78
CA ASP A 109 4.21 -18.90 2.43
C ASP A 109 3.90 -20.35 2.03
N TRP A 110 4.05 -21.31 2.95
CA TRP A 110 3.72 -22.70 2.70
C TRP A 110 2.26 -22.93 2.29
N ALA A 111 1.33 -22.05 2.70
CA ALA A 111 -0.07 -22.17 2.32
C ALA A 111 -0.31 -21.76 0.85
N HIS A 112 0.61 -21.03 0.26
CA HIS A 112 0.58 -20.61 -1.15
C HIS A 112 1.31 -21.58 -2.08
N GLU A 113 2.13 -22.48 -1.53
CA GLU A 113 2.83 -23.52 -2.31
C GLU A 113 1.82 -24.44 -3.00
N GLY A 114 2.00 -24.65 -4.30
CA GLY A 114 1.06 -25.43 -5.11
C GLY A 114 -0.16 -24.65 -5.62
N GLY A 115 -0.22 -23.33 -5.37
CA GLY A 115 -1.21 -22.45 -5.98
C GLY A 115 -2.62 -22.51 -5.36
N PRO A 116 -3.62 -21.91 -6.05
CA PRO A 116 -4.98 -21.76 -5.51
C PRO A 116 -5.66 -23.08 -5.14
N GLU A 117 -5.47 -24.13 -5.93
CA GLU A 117 -6.08 -25.43 -5.68
C GLU A 117 -5.59 -26.08 -4.38
N GLN A 118 -4.28 -25.98 -4.12
CA GLN A 118 -3.70 -26.48 -2.89
C GLN A 118 -4.14 -25.64 -1.68
N LEU A 119 -4.20 -24.32 -1.82
CA LEU A 119 -4.71 -23.46 -0.78
C LEU A 119 -6.16 -23.82 -0.42
N ILE A 120 -7.05 -24.03 -1.40
CA ILE A 120 -8.43 -24.48 -1.16
C ILE A 120 -8.47 -25.79 -0.36
N LYS A 121 -7.61 -26.77 -0.66
CA LYS A 121 -7.52 -28.02 0.13
C LYS A 121 -7.10 -27.75 1.57
N ILE A 122 -6.12 -26.87 1.79
CA ILE A 122 -5.67 -26.47 3.12
C ILE A 122 -6.81 -25.80 3.91
N LEU A 123 -7.50 -24.82 3.31
CA LEU A 123 -8.62 -24.12 3.92
C LEU A 123 -9.81 -25.03 4.24
N SER A 124 -10.00 -26.10 3.47
CA SER A 124 -11.09 -27.07 3.65
C SER A 124 -10.77 -28.15 4.68
N SER A 125 -9.49 -28.37 5.01
CA SER A 125 -9.08 -29.46 5.90
C SER A 125 -8.95 -29.03 7.36
N LYS A 126 -9.28 -29.93 8.29
CA LYS A 126 -9.13 -29.71 9.73
C LYS A 126 -7.67 -29.47 10.13
N ASP A 127 -6.76 -30.24 9.57
CA ASP A 127 -5.32 -30.15 9.89
C ASP A 127 -4.72 -28.86 9.35
N GLY A 128 -5.09 -28.47 8.12
CA GLY A 128 -4.70 -27.19 7.53
C GLY A 128 -5.14 -26.01 8.37
N ARG A 129 -6.41 -25.97 8.78
CA ARG A 129 -6.94 -24.91 9.66
C ARG A 129 -6.27 -24.90 11.03
N THR A 130 -5.97 -26.08 11.60
CA THR A 130 -5.25 -26.14 12.87
C THR A 130 -3.85 -25.55 12.76
N ARG A 131 -3.12 -25.88 11.70
CA ARG A 131 -1.81 -25.30 11.43
C ARG A 131 -1.90 -23.77 11.19
N LEU A 132 -2.85 -23.32 10.41
CA LEU A 132 -3.09 -21.89 10.16
C LEU A 132 -3.39 -21.11 11.45
N LYS A 133 -4.18 -21.66 12.36
CA LYS A 133 -4.47 -21.02 13.67
C LYS A 133 -3.23 -20.78 14.52
N ASN A 134 -2.24 -21.64 14.40
CA ASN A 134 -0.99 -21.53 15.17
C ASN A 134 -0.01 -20.53 14.52
N GLU A 135 -0.13 -20.27 13.24
CA GLU A 135 0.84 -19.47 12.48
C GLU A 135 0.30 -18.10 12.01
N ILE A 136 -1.01 -17.97 11.79
CA ILE A 136 -1.59 -16.67 11.43
C ILE A 136 -1.74 -15.82 12.68
N VAL A 137 -0.89 -14.81 12.78
CA VAL A 137 -1.00 -13.77 13.78
C VAL A 137 -1.45 -12.48 13.07
N PRO A 138 -2.47 -11.76 13.60
CA PRO A 138 -2.82 -10.45 13.05
C PRO A 138 -1.59 -9.55 13.03
N ARG A 139 -1.25 -9.00 11.85
CA ARG A 139 0.07 -8.37 11.62
C ARG A 139 0.35 -7.12 12.45
N SER A 140 -0.66 -6.49 13.05
CA SER A 140 -0.44 -5.20 13.71
C SER A 140 -1.23 -4.96 14.99
N MET A 141 -2.54 -5.15 15.01
CA MET A 141 -3.37 -4.60 16.07
C MET A 141 -4.46 -5.55 16.60
N GLY A 142 -4.67 -6.68 15.95
CA GLY A 142 -5.74 -7.61 16.28
C GLY A 142 -6.73 -7.80 15.13
N TRP A 143 -7.64 -8.77 15.30
CA TRP A 143 -8.65 -9.09 14.31
C TRP A 143 -9.76 -8.02 14.20
N ASP A 144 -9.87 -7.16 15.19
CA ASP A 144 -10.77 -6.02 15.26
C ASP A 144 -10.34 -4.84 14.37
N GLU A 145 -9.04 -4.73 14.08
CA GLU A 145 -8.48 -3.70 13.20
C GLU A 145 -8.30 -4.17 11.73
N MET A 146 -8.73 -5.38 11.41
CA MET A 146 -8.73 -5.92 10.06
C MET A 146 -10.13 -5.83 9.46
N TRP A 147 -10.37 -4.85 8.58
CA TRP A 147 -11.68 -4.48 8.05
C TRP A 147 -11.89 -5.04 6.65
N LEU A 148 -12.96 -5.78 6.44
CA LEU A 148 -13.32 -6.41 5.18
C LEU A 148 -13.98 -5.38 4.24
N THR A 149 -13.60 -5.36 2.96
CA THR A 149 -13.97 -4.28 2.04
C THR A 149 -14.87 -4.72 0.90
N TYR A 150 -14.80 -5.99 0.51
CA TYR A 150 -15.52 -6.47 -0.66
C TYR A 150 -15.85 -7.95 -0.57
N PHE A 151 -17.08 -8.29 -0.97
CA PHE A 151 -17.53 -9.65 -1.19
C PHE A 151 -18.32 -9.75 -2.50
N LYS A 152 -18.06 -10.83 -3.26
CA LYS A 152 -18.77 -11.15 -4.50
C LYS A 152 -20.15 -11.76 -4.19
N GLN A 153 -20.21 -12.65 -3.19
CA GLN A 153 -21.43 -13.37 -2.86
C GLN A 153 -22.42 -12.48 -2.09
N PRO A 154 -23.69 -12.43 -2.51
CA PRO A 154 -24.70 -11.54 -1.90
C PRO A 154 -24.88 -11.76 -0.39
N HIS A 155 -24.83 -13.01 0.08
CA HIS A 155 -25.02 -13.34 1.49
C HIS A 155 -23.85 -12.93 2.39
N ASN A 156 -22.65 -12.70 1.84
CA ASN A 156 -21.49 -12.18 2.58
C ASN A 156 -21.42 -10.65 2.61
N LYS A 157 -22.21 -9.97 1.79
CA LYS A 157 -22.19 -8.49 1.74
C LYS A 157 -22.50 -7.82 3.08
N ILE A 158 -23.20 -8.50 3.99
CA ILE A 158 -23.46 -8.03 5.36
C ILE A 158 -22.16 -7.82 6.17
N TYR A 159 -21.05 -8.40 5.74
CA TYR A 159 -19.73 -8.27 6.38
C TYR A 159 -18.87 -7.17 5.76
N GLU A 160 -19.28 -6.54 4.66
CA GLU A 160 -18.58 -5.39 4.11
C GLU A 160 -18.55 -4.24 5.14
N GLY A 161 -17.38 -3.65 5.34
CA GLY A 161 -17.17 -2.63 6.37
C GLY A 161 -17.13 -3.16 7.82
N LYS A 162 -17.08 -4.49 8.01
CA LYS A 162 -16.95 -5.11 9.34
C LYS A 162 -15.56 -5.70 9.52
N SER A 163 -15.13 -5.81 10.80
CA SER A 163 -13.87 -6.45 11.12
C SER A 163 -13.97 -7.98 11.11
N ILE A 164 -12.82 -8.65 11.01
CA ILE A 164 -12.77 -10.12 11.13
C ILE A 164 -13.24 -10.56 12.52
N ALA A 165 -12.92 -9.82 13.57
CA ALA A 165 -13.43 -10.09 14.92
C ALA A 165 -14.97 -10.09 14.96
N PHE A 166 -15.61 -9.10 14.34
CA PHE A 166 -17.07 -9.06 14.24
C PHE A 166 -17.64 -10.30 13.54
N VAL A 167 -17.05 -10.70 12.41
CA VAL A 167 -17.49 -11.90 11.67
C VAL A 167 -17.31 -13.17 12.50
N SER A 168 -16.19 -13.28 13.20
CA SER A 168 -15.87 -14.38 14.12
C SER A 168 -16.93 -14.52 15.21
N GLU A 169 -17.31 -13.41 15.84
CA GLU A 169 -18.34 -13.37 16.87
C GLU A 169 -19.72 -13.77 16.31
N MET A 170 -20.13 -13.17 15.20
CA MET A 170 -21.40 -13.48 14.53
C MET A 170 -21.53 -14.95 14.12
N ARG A 171 -20.44 -15.56 13.65
CA ARG A 171 -20.40 -16.98 13.25
C ARG A 171 -20.10 -17.92 14.41
N LYS A 172 -19.78 -17.41 15.59
CA LYS A 172 -19.33 -18.18 16.77
C LYS A 172 -18.17 -19.13 16.45
N GLN A 173 -17.20 -18.62 15.69
CA GLN A 173 -16.05 -19.36 15.18
C GLN A 173 -14.73 -18.67 15.57
N HIS A 174 -13.65 -19.42 15.56
CA HIS A 174 -12.31 -18.81 15.64
C HIS A 174 -12.08 -17.89 14.41
N PRO A 175 -11.43 -16.70 14.54
CA PRO A 175 -11.22 -15.77 13.42
C PRO A 175 -10.62 -16.41 12.16
N VAL A 176 -9.66 -17.33 12.34
CA VAL A 176 -9.05 -18.05 11.19
C VAL A 176 -10.06 -18.98 10.53
N ASP A 177 -10.96 -19.65 11.28
CA ASP A 177 -12.00 -20.48 10.66
C ASP A 177 -12.99 -19.64 9.88
N ALA A 178 -13.44 -18.52 10.47
CA ALA A 178 -14.34 -17.59 9.79
C ALA A 178 -13.69 -17.04 8.49
N LEU A 179 -12.39 -16.74 8.53
CA LEU A 179 -11.65 -16.30 7.37
C LEU A 179 -11.51 -17.40 6.31
N CYS A 180 -11.22 -18.64 6.71
CA CYS A 180 -11.17 -19.78 5.80
C CYS A 180 -12.51 -19.99 5.08
N ASP A 181 -13.61 -19.94 5.83
CA ASP A 181 -14.95 -20.12 5.25
C ASP A 181 -15.28 -18.98 4.26
N LEU A 182 -14.97 -17.73 4.60
CA LEU A 182 -15.17 -16.59 3.69
C LEU A 182 -14.34 -16.75 2.41
N LEU A 183 -13.09 -17.15 2.52
CA LEU A 183 -12.21 -17.33 1.36
C LEU A 183 -12.67 -18.46 0.44
N LEU A 184 -13.16 -19.58 1.00
CA LEU A 184 -13.73 -20.67 0.21
C LEU A 184 -15.00 -20.23 -0.52
N ASP A 185 -15.86 -19.48 0.14
CA ASP A 185 -17.14 -19.00 -0.39
C ASP A 185 -16.94 -17.92 -1.48
N GLU A 186 -15.86 -17.15 -1.40
CA GLU A 186 -15.53 -16.02 -2.28
C GLU A 186 -14.48 -16.35 -3.35
N ASP A 187 -14.20 -17.61 -3.64
CA ASP A 187 -13.17 -18.00 -4.60
C ASP A 187 -11.81 -17.34 -4.30
N LEU A 188 -11.41 -17.26 -3.04
CA LEU A 188 -10.19 -16.60 -2.53
C LEU A 188 -10.14 -15.07 -2.76
N ARG A 189 -11.26 -14.42 -3.11
CA ARG A 189 -11.31 -13.01 -3.52
C ARG A 189 -11.79 -12.06 -2.42
N VAL A 190 -11.26 -12.22 -1.22
CA VAL A 190 -11.55 -11.33 -0.10
C VAL A 190 -10.48 -10.24 0.00
N SER A 191 -10.91 -8.99 0.16
CA SER A 191 -10.05 -7.84 0.37
C SER A 191 -10.29 -7.22 1.73
N TYR A 192 -9.26 -6.57 2.27
CA TYR A 192 -9.31 -5.92 3.57
C TYR A 192 -8.41 -4.70 3.62
N PHE A 193 -8.56 -3.87 4.64
CA PHE A 193 -7.54 -2.92 5.07
C PHE A 193 -7.30 -3.05 6.57
N ALA A 194 -6.11 -2.69 7.02
CA ALA A 194 -5.72 -2.75 8.42
C ALA A 194 -4.76 -1.63 8.79
N ASP A 195 -4.78 -1.23 10.06
CA ASP A 195 -3.80 -0.32 10.63
C ASP A 195 -2.43 -1.02 10.64
N ALA A 196 -1.47 -0.49 9.91
CA ALA A 196 -0.14 -1.07 9.78
C ALA A 196 0.98 -0.02 9.79
N ILE A 197 0.64 1.23 9.56
CA ILE A 197 1.57 2.35 9.37
C ILE A 197 1.70 3.12 10.67
N ASP A 198 2.92 3.48 11.04
CA ASP A 198 3.16 4.39 12.15
C ASP A 198 2.76 5.82 11.74
N ALA A 199 1.55 6.22 12.11
CA ALA A 199 0.96 7.49 11.75
C ALA A 199 1.83 8.70 12.17
N ARG A 200 2.64 8.56 13.23
CA ARG A 200 3.53 9.61 13.72
C ARG A 200 4.62 9.98 12.71
N THR A 201 4.92 9.09 11.78
CA THR A 201 5.96 9.28 10.75
C THR A 201 5.40 9.88 9.46
N LEU A 202 4.09 9.89 9.26
CA LEU A 202 3.46 10.35 8.02
C LEU A 202 3.75 11.83 7.70
N PRO A 203 3.68 12.78 8.65
CA PRO A 203 3.96 14.18 8.35
C PRO A 203 5.39 14.42 7.84
N ASP A 204 6.37 13.76 8.42
CA ASP A 204 7.77 13.88 8.00
C ASP A 204 8.01 13.18 6.66
N LEU A 205 7.36 12.03 6.43
CA LEU A 205 7.39 11.32 5.15
C LEU A 205 6.83 12.19 4.02
N ILE A 206 5.67 12.82 4.25
CA ILE A 206 4.99 13.66 3.26
C ILE A 206 5.76 14.95 2.99
N ALA A 207 6.42 15.51 4.00
CA ALA A 207 7.28 16.69 3.84
C ALA A 207 8.58 16.40 3.07
N HIS A 208 9.02 15.16 2.98
CA HIS A 208 10.30 14.79 2.36
C HIS A 208 10.38 15.22 0.88
N PRO A 209 11.52 15.80 0.39
CA PRO A 209 11.62 16.32 -0.98
C PRO A 209 11.36 15.31 -2.10
N LEU A 210 11.67 14.03 -1.87
CA LEU A 210 11.50 12.95 -2.85
C LEU A 210 10.12 12.31 -2.85
N TYR A 211 9.23 12.75 -1.93
CA TYR A 211 7.89 12.21 -1.79
C TYR A 211 6.94 12.72 -2.87
N MET A 212 6.07 11.84 -3.34
CA MET A 212 4.89 12.12 -4.15
C MET A 212 3.64 11.58 -3.45
N VAL A 213 2.48 12.13 -3.77
CA VAL A 213 1.21 11.65 -3.21
C VAL A 213 0.72 10.47 -4.06
N GLY A 214 0.63 9.29 -3.45
CA GLY A 214 -0.04 8.12 -4.00
C GLY A 214 -1.30 7.81 -3.19
N SER A 215 -2.37 7.34 -3.81
CA SER A 215 -3.59 6.96 -3.09
C SER A 215 -3.64 5.47 -2.75
N ASP A 216 -2.97 4.64 -3.52
CA ASP A 216 -3.02 3.16 -3.40
C ASP A 216 -4.46 2.62 -3.26
N ALA A 217 -5.40 3.26 -3.95
CA ALA A 217 -6.82 3.05 -3.76
C ALA A 217 -7.35 1.84 -4.53
N LEU A 218 -7.92 0.90 -3.82
CA LEU A 218 -8.73 -0.19 -4.38
C LEU A 218 -10.20 0.20 -4.30
N LEU A 219 -10.75 0.76 -5.39
CA LEU A 219 -12.15 1.23 -5.45
C LEU A 219 -13.13 0.10 -5.76
N ILE A 220 -13.03 -1.03 -5.05
CA ILE A 220 -13.84 -2.22 -5.23
C ILE A 220 -14.80 -2.38 -4.02
N GLY A 221 -16.05 -2.75 -4.30
CA GLY A 221 -17.06 -2.97 -3.26
C GLY A 221 -17.72 -1.70 -2.75
N ASP A 222 -18.58 -1.84 -1.76
CA ASP A 222 -19.34 -0.73 -1.19
C ASP A 222 -18.57 -0.03 -0.05
N PHE A 223 -17.59 -0.69 0.52
CA PHE A 223 -16.71 -0.18 1.58
C PHE A 223 -15.22 -0.19 1.18
N PRO A 224 -14.82 0.51 0.08
CA PRO A 224 -13.43 0.64 -0.27
C PRO A 224 -12.67 1.42 0.82
N PRO A 225 -11.34 1.31 0.89
CA PRO A 225 -10.55 2.14 1.78
C PRO A 225 -10.78 3.64 1.51
N PRO A 226 -11.01 4.48 2.54
CA PRO A 226 -11.35 5.91 2.38
C PRO A 226 -10.31 6.71 1.60
N MET A 227 -9.06 6.25 1.55
CA MET A 227 -7.98 6.91 0.81
C MET A 227 -8.29 7.12 -0.68
N GLY A 228 -9.16 6.30 -1.27
CA GLY A 228 -9.60 6.47 -2.64
C GLY A 228 -10.35 7.77 -2.91
N TYR A 229 -10.98 8.32 -1.90
CA TYR A 229 -11.79 9.54 -1.97
C TYR A 229 -11.16 10.71 -1.20
N GLY A 230 -10.38 10.41 -0.17
CA GLY A 230 -9.88 11.42 0.77
C GLY A 230 -8.39 11.73 0.67
N CYS A 231 -7.58 10.97 -0.08
CA CYS A 231 -6.13 11.09 -0.07
C CYS A 231 -5.64 12.52 -0.35
N PHE A 232 -6.07 13.13 -1.44
CA PHE A 232 -5.63 14.46 -1.83
C PHE A 232 -6.22 15.58 -0.94
N PRO A 233 -7.52 15.55 -0.58
CA PRO A 233 -8.06 16.50 0.37
C PRO A 233 -7.40 16.45 1.76
N VAL A 234 -6.99 15.28 2.27
CA VAL A 234 -6.24 15.16 3.55
C VAL A 234 -4.91 15.91 3.48
N ILE A 235 -4.15 15.77 2.38
CA ILE A 235 -2.91 16.52 2.22
C ILE A 235 -3.16 18.04 2.32
N LEU A 236 -4.20 18.55 1.66
CA LEU A 236 -4.52 19.98 1.65
C LEU A 236 -5.05 20.48 3.00
N SER A 237 -5.88 19.70 3.67
CA SER A 237 -6.48 20.08 4.95
C SER A 237 -5.55 19.85 6.14
N GLU A 238 -5.12 18.60 6.35
CA GLU A 238 -4.38 18.24 7.56
C GLU A 238 -2.91 18.67 7.46
N ILE A 239 -2.20 18.27 6.41
CA ILE A 239 -0.76 18.47 6.31
C ILE A 239 -0.41 19.93 5.99
N VAL A 240 -1.16 20.57 5.06
CA VAL A 240 -0.88 21.96 4.65
C VAL A 240 -1.52 22.97 5.62
N ARG A 241 -2.84 22.89 5.82
CA ARG A 241 -3.57 23.92 6.56
C ARG A 241 -3.41 23.80 8.07
N GLU A 242 -3.54 22.60 8.62
CA GLU A 242 -3.57 22.38 10.08
C GLU A 242 -2.16 22.19 10.65
N GLU A 243 -1.40 21.23 10.15
CA GLU A 243 -0.06 20.92 10.66
C GLU A 243 1.03 21.85 10.14
N LYS A 244 0.79 22.51 9.00
CA LYS A 244 1.75 23.42 8.32
C LYS A 244 3.11 22.78 8.04
N LYS A 245 3.12 21.47 7.80
CA LYS A 245 4.31 20.69 7.46
C LYS A 245 4.74 20.88 6.01
N LEU A 246 3.85 21.33 5.14
CA LEU A 246 4.08 21.51 3.72
C LEU A 246 3.43 22.81 3.24
N SER A 247 4.10 23.56 2.37
CA SER A 247 3.47 24.71 1.72
C SER A 247 2.44 24.26 0.67
N LEU A 248 1.41 25.08 0.43
CA LEU A 248 0.39 24.77 -0.57
C LEU A 248 1.00 24.56 -1.98
N PRO A 249 1.92 25.42 -2.49
CA PRO A 249 2.55 25.19 -3.78
C PRO A 249 3.31 23.86 -3.87
N GLU A 250 4.03 23.50 -2.80
CA GLU A 250 4.76 22.23 -2.77
C GLU A 250 3.82 21.03 -2.71
N ALA A 251 2.72 21.10 -1.95
CA ALA A 251 1.69 20.06 -1.95
C ALA A 251 1.11 19.85 -3.36
N ILE A 252 0.76 20.95 -4.06
CA ILE A 252 0.26 20.88 -5.44
C ILE A 252 1.31 20.25 -6.36
N ARG A 253 2.58 20.64 -6.26
CA ARG A 253 3.67 20.04 -7.05
C ARG A 253 3.74 18.52 -6.84
N LYS A 254 3.70 18.06 -5.59
CA LYS A 254 3.76 16.64 -5.22
C LYS A 254 2.54 15.82 -5.65
N MET A 255 1.44 16.47 -5.99
CA MET A 255 0.20 15.84 -6.49
C MET A 255 0.02 15.95 -8.01
N THR A 256 0.82 16.78 -8.68
CA THR A 256 0.60 17.12 -10.12
C THR A 256 1.87 16.99 -10.95
N SER A 257 2.69 18.05 -11.02
CA SER A 257 3.83 18.11 -11.92
C SER A 257 4.93 17.11 -11.57
N TYR A 258 5.16 16.84 -10.30
CA TYR A 258 6.21 15.91 -9.89
C TYR A 258 5.91 14.46 -10.27
N PRO A 259 4.73 13.88 -9.98
CA PRO A 259 4.39 12.54 -10.49
C PRO A 259 4.28 12.51 -12.03
N ALA A 260 3.76 13.58 -12.68
CA ALA A 260 3.72 13.65 -14.14
C ALA A 260 5.12 13.56 -14.77
N GLN A 261 6.09 14.27 -14.22
CA GLN A 261 7.49 14.19 -14.64
C GLN A 261 8.08 12.80 -14.41
N ARG A 262 7.79 12.18 -13.25
CA ARG A 262 8.29 10.84 -12.89
C ARG A 262 7.87 9.77 -13.88
N ILE A 263 6.63 9.81 -14.34
CA ILE A 263 6.09 8.83 -15.30
C ILE A 263 6.21 9.27 -16.75
N GLY A 264 6.89 10.39 -17.02
CA GLY A 264 7.20 10.85 -18.36
C GLY A 264 6.04 11.53 -19.10
N ILE A 265 4.99 11.98 -18.39
CA ILE A 265 3.90 12.78 -18.97
C ILE A 265 4.41 14.21 -19.26
N LYS A 266 4.36 14.63 -20.52
CA LYS A 266 4.98 15.88 -20.97
C LYS A 266 4.01 17.06 -21.08
N ASP A 267 2.72 16.83 -21.07
CA ASP A 267 1.68 17.81 -21.39
C ASP A 267 0.63 17.97 -20.27
N ARG A 268 0.93 17.56 -19.02
CA ARG A 268 0.04 17.64 -17.85
C ARG A 268 0.78 18.03 -16.59
N GLY A 269 0.04 18.32 -15.52
CA GLY A 269 0.56 18.60 -14.20
C GLY A 269 1.01 20.04 -13.96
N LEU A 270 0.91 20.91 -14.98
CA LEU A 270 1.19 22.34 -14.88
C LEU A 270 0.14 23.13 -15.66
N ILE A 271 -0.17 24.34 -15.21
CA ILE A 271 -0.93 25.32 -15.99
C ILE A 271 0.07 26.02 -16.91
N LYS A 272 0.07 25.64 -18.19
CA LYS A 272 1.03 26.10 -19.18
C LYS A 272 0.41 26.04 -20.58
N ASP A 273 0.85 26.94 -21.50
CA ASP A 273 0.44 26.92 -22.90
C ASP A 273 0.71 25.55 -23.53
N ASN A 274 -0.26 25.07 -24.29
CA ASN A 274 -0.25 23.77 -24.98
C ASN A 274 -0.30 22.54 -24.06
N PHE A 275 -0.53 22.73 -22.76
CA PHE A 275 -0.82 21.61 -21.83
C PHE A 275 -2.31 21.31 -21.82
N LYS A 276 -2.65 20.05 -21.47
CA LYS A 276 -4.04 19.64 -21.25
C LYS A 276 -4.62 20.39 -20.07
N ALA A 277 -5.85 20.87 -20.22
CA ALA A 277 -6.56 21.66 -19.22
C ALA A 277 -7.28 20.77 -18.17
N ASP A 278 -6.54 19.90 -17.48
CA ASP A 278 -7.05 19.16 -16.34
C ASP A 278 -6.94 20.06 -15.11
N ILE A 279 -8.00 20.83 -14.83
CA ILE A 279 -7.99 21.92 -13.85
C ILE A 279 -8.94 21.61 -12.71
N VAL A 280 -8.45 21.76 -11.47
CA VAL A 280 -9.24 21.67 -10.24
C VAL A 280 -9.29 23.06 -9.59
N ILE A 281 -10.50 23.50 -9.20
CA ILE A 281 -10.72 24.74 -8.45
C ILE A 281 -11.20 24.34 -7.06
N PHE A 282 -10.55 24.85 -6.02
CA PHE A 282 -10.92 24.59 -4.64
C PHE A 282 -10.64 25.78 -3.74
N ASP A 283 -11.33 25.86 -2.61
CA ASP A 283 -11.02 26.83 -1.54
C ASP A 283 -10.05 26.19 -0.54
N PRO A 284 -8.81 26.70 -0.41
CA PRO A 284 -7.83 26.14 0.51
C PRO A 284 -8.22 26.28 2.00
N LYS A 285 -9.18 27.15 2.32
CA LYS A 285 -9.66 27.34 3.69
C LYS A 285 -10.70 26.28 4.11
N THR A 286 -11.44 25.73 3.15
CA THR A 286 -12.59 24.84 3.43
C THR A 286 -12.42 23.41 2.93
N VAL A 287 -11.51 23.17 1.98
CA VAL A 287 -11.25 21.82 1.46
C VAL A 287 -10.92 20.86 2.61
N LYS A 288 -11.56 19.70 2.62
CA LYS A 288 -11.36 18.62 3.61
C LYS A 288 -11.73 17.27 3.01
N ALA A 289 -11.23 16.20 3.62
CA ALA A 289 -11.70 14.85 3.35
C ALA A 289 -12.97 14.58 4.17
N ASN A 290 -14.02 14.12 3.52
CA ASN A 290 -15.25 13.67 4.17
C ASN A 290 -15.28 12.14 4.32
N ALA A 291 -14.55 11.41 3.47
CA ALA A 291 -14.48 9.96 3.49
C ALA A 291 -13.95 9.41 4.83
N THR A 292 -14.71 8.51 5.44
CA THR A 292 -14.38 7.83 6.69
C THR A 292 -14.43 6.31 6.50
N ARG A 293 -14.01 5.53 7.50
CA ARG A 293 -14.18 4.06 7.46
C ARG A 293 -15.64 3.63 7.37
N GLN A 294 -16.55 4.39 7.98
CA GLN A 294 -17.99 4.12 7.98
C GLN A 294 -18.66 4.60 6.69
N ASN A 295 -18.20 5.72 6.15
CA ASN A 295 -18.71 6.35 4.94
C ASN A 295 -17.54 6.59 3.95
N PRO A 296 -16.97 5.53 3.36
CA PRO A 296 -15.71 5.65 2.64
C PRO A 296 -15.82 6.36 1.29
N ARG A 297 -17.03 6.52 0.74
CA ARG A 297 -17.29 7.15 -0.56
C ARG A 297 -17.80 8.59 -0.46
N GLU A 298 -17.80 9.17 0.72
CA GLU A 298 -18.25 10.54 0.92
C GLU A 298 -17.22 11.51 0.33
N LEU A 299 -17.69 12.41 -0.59
CA LEU A 299 -16.90 13.42 -1.28
C LEU A 299 -16.95 14.77 -0.57
#